data_0540e2e5cb9467150e66508368de49c9
#
_entry.id   0540e2e5cb9467150e66508368de49c9
#
_cell.length_a   1.000
_cell.length_b   1.000
_cell.length_c   1.000
_cell.angle_alpha   90.00
_cell.angle_beta   90.00
_cell.angle_gamma   90.00
#
_symmetry.space_group_name_H-M   'P 1'
#
loop_
_entity.id
_entity.type
_entity.pdbx_description
1 polymer ?
#
loop_
_entity_poly.entity_id
_entity_poly.type
_entity_poly.pdbx_seq_one_letter_code
_entity_poly.pdbx_strand_id
1 'polypeptide(L)'
;MIDATTSARSIAASVRAGKTRARDVVAGALERIARRNAALNAFTAVLGERALADADAIDRRLAAGDDPGPLAGVPFGAKNLFDVAGLATLAGSKINAGHPPATRDAAAVARLRAAGAVLVGALNMDEYAYGFSTENTHYGPTRNPRDPSRIAGGSSGGSAAAVAGGLVPLTLGTDTNGSIRVPAALCGVFGLKPTFGRVSRAGVVPLAWSFDHVGPFARHVADLASAFDAIAGPDPLDPACSTLPPPRCSGELERGIDGLRLAVAGGHFARLAADEALAAVTRVAAALGARREVSLPEAHRARAAAQVITACEGSAYHLENLRARAADFDPMIRDRLLAAALLPAAAYLRAQRFRAWYRARVAEVFREVDVLLAPTTPWTAPAIGAPWTTRIDGTEVPTRGHLGVFTQPLSFIGLPVISVPLVSAGALPVGVQLIAAPFNEAVLFRVAARLEADGVVGAPVAM
;
A
#
# COMPACT_ATOMS: atom_id res chain seq x y z
N MET A 1 20.21 -21.17 1.05
CA MET A 1 19.11 -21.52 0.11
C MET A 1 18.12 -20.36 0.16
N ILE A 2 17.68 -19.86 -0.99
CA ILE A 2 16.66 -18.78 -1.06
C ILE A 2 15.27 -19.41 -0.98
N ASP A 3 14.50 -18.99 0.00
CA ASP A 3 13.14 -19.49 0.28
C ASP A 3 12.12 -18.36 0.42
N ALA A 4 10.90 -18.69 0.88
CA ALA A 4 9.83 -17.74 1.08
C ALA A 4 10.13 -16.66 2.15
N THR A 5 11.06 -16.93 3.08
CA THR A 5 11.39 -16.03 4.19
C THR A 5 12.53 -15.07 3.86
N THR A 6 13.30 -15.36 2.79
CA THR A 6 14.49 -14.58 2.39
C THR A 6 14.09 -13.14 2.01
N SER A 7 14.78 -12.15 2.58
CA SER A 7 14.55 -10.73 2.30
C SER A 7 14.99 -10.36 0.87
N ALA A 8 14.37 -9.31 0.31
CA ALA A 8 14.73 -8.81 -1.02
C ALA A 8 16.21 -8.37 -1.08
N ARG A 9 16.71 -7.72 -0.02
CA ARG A 9 18.14 -7.34 0.06
C ARG A 9 19.07 -8.54 0.06
N SER A 10 18.72 -9.59 0.81
CA SER A 10 19.50 -10.82 0.84
C SER A 10 19.52 -11.55 -0.50
N ILE A 11 18.37 -11.57 -1.21
CA ILE A 11 18.26 -12.08 -2.57
C ILE A 11 19.22 -11.29 -3.49
N ALA A 12 19.08 -9.96 -3.53
CA ALA A 12 19.89 -9.12 -4.40
C ALA A 12 21.40 -9.25 -4.10
N ALA A 13 21.78 -9.30 -2.82
CA ALA A 13 23.17 -9.50 -2.42
C ALA A 13 23.70 -10.85 -2.88
N SER A 14 22.91 -11.94 -2.76
CA SER A 14 23.31 -13.28 -3.19
C SER A 14 23.46 -13.38 -4.72
N VAL A 15 22.53 -12.75 -5.46
CA VAL A 15 22.58 -12.73 -6.94
C VAL A 15 23.79 -11.92 -7.42
N ARG A 16 24.00 -10.71 -6.89
CA ARG A 16 25.15 -9.85 -7.26
C ARG A 16 26.50 -10.49 -6.92
N ALA A 17 26.56 -11.29 -5.87
CA ALA A 17 27.76 -12.05 -5.50
C ALA A 17 27.96 -13.35 -6.31
N GLY A 18 27.08 -13.65 -7.27
CA GLY A 18 27.14 -14.89 -8.07
C GLY A 18 26.84 -16.18 -7.28
N LYS A 19 26.36 -16.06 -6.03
CA LYS A 19 26.04 -17.22 -5.16
C LYS A 19 24.75 -17.92 -5.57
N THR A 20 23.87 -17.24 -6.26
CA THR A 20 22.57 -17.74 -6.73
C THR A 20 22.24 -17.05 -8.04
N ARG A 21 21.69 -17.78 -9.00
CA ARG A 21 21.21 -17.20 -10.26
C ARG A 21 19.87 -16.50 -10.06
N ALA A 22 19.69 -15.35 -10.71
CA ALA A 22 18.39 -14.65 -10.73
C ALA A 22 17.28 -15.56 -11.26
N ARG A 23 17.57 -16.38 -12.29
CA ARG A 23 16.64 -17.36 -12.84
C ARG A 23 16.11 -18.33 -11.79
N ASP A 24 16.97 -18.86 -10.93
CA ASP A 24 16.57 -19.85 -9.91
C ASP A 24 15.69 -19.21 -8.83
N VAL A 25 15.98 -17.97 -8.46
CA VAL A 25 15.16 -17.18 -7.52
C VAL A 25 13.76 -16.95 -8.08
N VAL A 26 13.68 -16.52 -9.34
CA VAL A 26 12.40 -16.23 -10.01
C VAL A 26 11.61 -17.52 -10.22
N ALA A 27 12.26 -18.62 -10.65
CA ALA A 27 11.61 -19.92 -10.79
C ALA A 27 10.99 -20.39 -9.47
N GLY A 28 11.72 -20.29 -8.35
CA GLY A 28 11.19 -20.62 -7.03
C GLY A 28 10.02 -19.74 -6.61
N ALA A 29 9.99 -18.45 -6.99
CA ALA A 29 8.83 -17.59 -6.74
C ALA A 29 7.62 -18.03 -7.59
N LEU A 30 7.80 -18.32 -8.86
CA LEU A 30 6.75 -18.82 -9.76
C LEU A 30 6.16 -20.15 -9.27
N GLU A 31 6.97 -21.06 -8.76
CA GLU A 31 6.50 -22.30 -8.13
C GLU A 31 5.66 -22.05 -6.88
N ARG A 32 6.06 -21.11 -6.01
CA ARG A 32 5.25 -20.73 -4.83
C ARG A 32 3.91 -20.13 -5.26
N ILE A 33 3.91 -19.28 -6.29
CA ILE A 33 2.69 -18.70 -6.86
C ILE A 33 1.79 -19.83 -7.40
N ALA A 34 2.32 -20.74 -8.19
CA ALA A 34 1.56 -21.86 -8.76
C ALA A 34 0.89 -22.75 -7.68
N ARG A 35 1.59 -22.99 -6.57
CA ARG A 35 1.05 -23.81 -5.47
C ARG A 35 0.00 -23.10 -4.61
N ARG A 36 0.11 -21.77 -4.41
CA ARG A 36 -0.67 -21.07 -3.38
C ARG A 36 -1.67 -20.06 -3.92
N ASN A 37 -1.50 -19.60 -5.18
CA ASN A 37 -2.37 -18.53 -5.68
C ASN A 37 -3.83 -18.98 -5.82
N ALA A 38 -4.12 -20.22 -6.12
CA ALA A 38 -5.49 -20.72 -6.18
C ALA A 38 -6.25 -20.56 -4.84
N ALA A 39 -5.53 -20.72 -3.72
CA ALA A 39 -6.11 -20.53 -2.37
C ALA A 39 -6.19 -19.07 -1.95
N LEU A 40 -5.27 -18.21 -2.41
CA LEU A 40 -5.19 -16.81 -1.97
C LEU A 40 -5.85 -15.83 -2.94
N ASN A 41 -5.90 -16.16 -4.21
CA ASN A 41 -6.36 -15.29 -5.30
C ASN A 41 -5.66 -13.91 -5.28
N ALA A 42 -4.34 -13.94 -5.06
CA ALA A 42 -3.51 -12.74 -4.99
C ALA A 42 -3.09 -12.21 -6.38
N PHE A 43 -2.79 -13.13 -7.33
CA PHE A 43 -2.41 -12.80 -8.71
C PHE A 43 -3.58 -13.01 -9.67
N THR A 44 -3.87 -12.03 -10.51
CA THR A 44 -4.82 -12.11 -11.63
C THR A 44 -4.14 -12.49 -12.93
N ALA A 45 -2.84 -12.26 -13.05
CA ALA A 45 -2.01 -12.70 -14.18
C ALA A 45 -0.59 -13.01 -13.69
N VAL A 46 -0.01 -14.12 -14.20
CA VAL A 46 1.37 -14.54 -13.92
C VAL A 46 2.17 -14.50 -15.22
N LEU A 47 3.33 -13.83 -15.18
CA LEU A 47 4.17 -13.55 -16.35
C LEU A 47 5.38 -14.51 -16.39
N GLY A 48 5.16 -15.82 -16.24
CA GLY A 48 6.21 -16.81 -16.00
C GLY A 48 7.34 -16.79 -17.04
N GLU A 49 7.02 -16.92 -18.33
CA GLU A 49 8.02 -16.93 -19.42
C GLU A 49 8.80 -15.61 -19.47
N ARG A 50 8.11 -14.48 -19.41
CA ARG A 50 8.74 -13.16 -19.42
C ARG A 50 9.64 -12.97 -18.20
N ALA A 51 9.18 -13.35 -17.01
CA ALA A 51 9.96 -13.23 -15.79
C ALA A 51 11.24 -14.06 -15.81
N LEU A 52 11.18 -15.28 -16.36
CA LEU A 52 12.37 -16.11 -16.53
C LEU A 52 13.33 -15.51 -17.57
N ALA A 53 12.83 -14.95 -18.67
CA ALA A 53 13.67 -14.28 -19.67
C ALA A 53 14.34 -13.02 -19.11
N ASP A 54 13.61 -12.21 -18.33
CA ASP A 54 14.15 -11.03 -17.62
C ASP A 54 15.23 -11.46 -16.60
N ALA A 55 15.02 -12.54 -15.86
CA ALA A 55 16.01 -13.08 -14.92
C ALA A 55 17.26 -13.60 -15.64
N ASP A 56 17.13 -14.31 -16.77
CA ASP A 56 18.27 -14.72 -17.60
C ASP A 56 19.07 -13.50 -18.12
N ALA A 57 18.39 -12.39 -18.42
CA ALA A 57 19.08 -11.15 -18.83
C ALA A 57 19.92 -10.56 -17.68
N ILE A 58 19.45 -10.64 -16.44
CA ILE A 58 20.21 -10.23 -15.25
C ILE A 58 21.44 -11.13 -15.08
N ASP A 59 21.27 -12.45 -15.18
CA ASP A 59 22.37 -13.40 -15.05
C ASP A 59 23.45 -13.17 -16.15
N ARG A 60 23.04 -12.85 -17.39
CA ARG A 60 23.98 -12.49 -18.47
C ARG A 60 24.73 -11.18 -18.20
N ARG A 61 24.05 -10.14 -17.69
CA ARG A 61 24.70 -8.88 -17.31
C ARG A 61 25.78 -9.08 -16.25
N LEU A 62 25.46 -9.86 -15.21
CA LEU A 62 26.42 -10.20 -14.16
C LEU A 62 27.62 -10.98 -14.72
N ALA A 63 27.41 -11.95 -15.61
CA ALA A 63 28.48 -12.70 -16.25
C ALA A 63 29.38 -11.82 -17.15
N ALA A 64 28.82 -10.72 -17.69
CA ALA A 64 29.59 -9.71 -18.46
C ALA A 64 30.31 -8.68 -17.57
N GLY A 65 30.12 -8.73 -16.24
CA GLY A 65 30.72 -7.79 -15.28
C GLY A 65 29.88 -6.52 -15.05
N ASP A 66 28.69 -6.43 -15.62
CA ASP A 66 27.78 -5.28 -15.43
C ASP A 66 27.02 -5.38 -14.11
N ASP A 67 26.80 -4.26 -13.42
CA ASP A 67 25.91 -4.21 -12.24
C ASP A 67 24.44 -4.11 -12.69
N PRO A 68 23.59 -5.13 -12.41
CA PRO A 68 22.17 -5.10 -12.77
C PRO A 68 21.33 -4.21 -11.86
N GLY A 69 21.91 -3.69 -10.78
CA GLY A 69 21.24 -2.77 -9.85
C GLY A 69 21.01 -3.35 -8.45
N PRO A 70 20.53 -2.47 -7.54
CA PRO A 70 20.42 -2.79 -6.09
C PRO A 70 19.38 -3.87 -5.76
N LEU A 71 18.44 -4.17 -6.66
CA LEU A 71 17.40 -5.18 -6.51
C LEU A 71 17.58 -6.36 -7.48
N ALA A 72 18.81 -6.66 -7.88
CA ALA A 72 19.15 -7.70 -8.85
C ALA A 72 18.47 -9.05 -8.53
N GLY A 73 17.63 -9.53 -9.47
CA GLY A 73 16.94 -10.81 -9.39
C GLY A 73 15.81 -10.91 -8.36
N VAL A 74 15.41 -9.80 -7.73
CA VAL A 74 14.30 -9.78 -6.76
C VAL A 74 12.96 -9.88 -7.47
N PRO A 75 12.15 -10.95 -7.25
CA PRO A 75 10.83 -11.04 -7.85
C PRO A 75 9.85 -10.09 -7.16
N PHE A 76 9.02 -9.37 -7.95
CA PHE A 76 7.97 -8.53 -7.43
C PHE A 76 6.68 -8.65 -8.23
N GLY A 77 5.54 -8.27 -7.59
CA GLY A 77 4.23 -8.14 -8.22
C GLY A 77 3.76 -6.68 -8.23
N ALA A 78 2.93 -6.31 -9.20
CA ALA A 78 2.31 -4.99 -9.27
C ALA A 78 0.78 -5.12 -9.27
N LYS A 79 0.08 -4.28 -8.50
CA LYS A 79 -1.39 -4.18 -8.51
C LYS A 79 -1.88 -3.98 -9.95
N ASN A 80 -2.97 -4.63 -10.36
CA ASN A 80 -3.37 -4.69 -11.78
C ASN A 80 -3.97 -3.40 -12.35
N LEU A 81 -3.83 -2.26 -11.61
CA LEU A 81 -4.06 -0.92 -12.15
C LEU A 81 -2.78 -0.23 -12.67
N PHE A 82 -1.60 -0.84 -12.48
CA PHE A 82 -0.38 -0.36 -13.12
C PHE A 82 -0.32 -0.86 -14.55
N ASP A 83 0.03 0.02 -15.50
CA ASP A 83 0.38 -0.40 -16.85
C ASP A 83 1.59 -1.31 -16.81
N VAL A 84 1.46 -2.45 -17.45
CA VAL A 84 2.53 -3.41 -17.72
C VAL A 84 2.55 -3.65 -19.22
N ALA A 85 3.64 -3.31 -19.88
CA ALA A 85 3.76 -3.46 -21.33
C ALA A 85 3.35 -4.88 -21.78
N GLY A 86 2.45 -4.97 -22.74
CA GLY A 86 1.94 -6.25 -23.27
C GLY A 86 0.75 -6.84 -22.49
N LEU A 87 0.28 -6.20 -21.39
CA LEU A 87 -0.93 -6.59 -20.67
C LEU A 87 -2.02 -5.52 -20.77
N ALA A 88 -3.29 -5.93 -20.82
CA ALA A 88 -4.40 -5.02 -20.56
C ALA A 88 -4.41 -4.62 -19.09
N THR A 89 -4.50 -3.29 -18.82
CA THR A 89 -4.54 -2.75 -17.46
C THR A 89 -5.94 -2.90 -16.89
N LEU A 90 -6.19 -3.98 -16.16
CA LEU A 90 -7.53 -4.38 -15.71
C LEU A 90 -8.15 -3.41 -14.70
N ALA A 91 -7.33 -2.84 -13.79
CA ALA A 91 -7.81 -2.03 -12.65
C ALA A 91 -8.94 -2.71 -11.85
N GLY A 92 -8.91 -4.05 -11.75
CA GLY A 92 -9.94 -4.85 -11.06
C GLY A 92 -11.28 -4.88 -11.78
N SER A 93 -11.40 -4.40 -13.02
CA SER A 93 -12.66 -4.24 -13.76
C SER A 93 -12.75 -5.12 -14.99
N LYS A 94 -13.90 -5.73 -15.22
CA LYS A 94 -14.19 -6.41 -16.50
C LYS A 94 -14.33 -5.43 -17.68
N ILE A 95 -14.64 -4.15 -17.41
CA ILE A 95 -14.73 -3.11 -18.43
C ILE A 95 -13.40 -2.96 -19.17
N ASN A 96 -12.30 -3.00 -18.43
CA ASN A 96 -10.95 -2.81 -18.96
C ASN A 96 -10.38 -4.07 -19.63
N ALA A 97 -10.99 -5.25 -19.42
CA ALA A 97 -10.50 -6.50 -19.99
C ALA A 97 -10.46 -6.51 -21.53
N GLY A 98 -11.32 -5.69 -22.17
CA GLY A 98 -11.35 -5.50 -23.63
C GLY A 98 -10.43 -4.38 -24.14
N HIS A 99 -9.70 -3.68 -23.29
CA HIS A 99 -8.79 -2.63 -23.73
C HIS A 99 -7.52 -3.22 -24.36
N PRO A 100 -6.87 -2.52 -25.29
CA PRO A 100 -5.61 -2.93 -25.86
C PRO A 100 -4.56 -3.04 -24.75
N PRO A 101 -3.57 -3.94 -24.92
CA PRO A 101 -2.44 -4.02 -24.00
C PRO A 101 -1.69 -2.69 -23.88
N ALA A 102 -1.22 -2.37 -22.68
CA ALA A 102 -0.38 -1.21 -22.45
C ALA A 102 0.91 -1.30 -23.31
N THR A 103 1.34 -0.19 -23.89
CA THR A 103 2.52 -0.13 -24.75
C THR A 103 3.82 0.07 -23.96
N ARG A 104 3.72 0.49 -22.69
CA ARG A 104 4.85 0.74 -21.79
C ARG A 104 4.48 0.37 -20.35
N ASP A 105 5.50 0.15 -19.53
CA ASP A 105 5.33 -0.03 -18.10
C ASP A 105 5.00 1.31 -17.42
N ALA A 106 4.20 1.28 -16.36
CA ALA A 106 4.05 2.42 -15.44
C ALA A 106 5.40 2.82 -14.84
N ALA A 107 5.60 4.10 -14.55
CA ALA A 107 6.88 4.64 -14.10
C ALA A 107 7.49 3.86 -12.90
N ALA A 108 6.68 3.53 -11.90
CA ALA A 108 7.15 2.78 -10.73
C ALA A 108 7.57 1.34 -11.09
N VAL A 109 6.85 0.67 -12.00
CA VAL A 109 7.21 -0.66 -12.50
C VAL A 109 8.52 -0.61 -13.28
N ALA A 110 8.64 0.36 -14.21
CA ALA A 110 9.85 0.54 -15.01
C ALA A 110 11.09 0.81 -14.12
N ARG A 111 10.92 1.63 -13.07
CA ARG A 111 12.01 1.95 -12.13
C ARG A 111 12.46 0.76 -11.30
N LEU A 112 11.54 -0.08 -10.80
CA LEU A 112 11.92 -1.32 -10.11
C LEU A 112 12.68 -2.28 -11.06
N ARG A 113 12.21 -2.42 -12.31
CA ARG A 113 12.90 -3.24 -13.31
C ARG A 113 14.30 -2.67 -13.64
N ALA A 114 14.41 -1.34 -13.75
CA ALA A 114 15.72 -0.69 -13.97
C ALA A 114 16.67 -0.89 -12.77
N ALA A 115 16.13 -1.04 -11.55
CA ALA A 115 16.90 -1.40 -10.36
C ALA A 115 17.26 -2.90 -10.28
N GLY A 116 16.90 -3.69 -11.30
CA GLY A 116 17.21 -5.13 -11.41
C GLY A 116 16.14 -6.06 -10.84
N ALA A 117 14.99 -5.55 -10.37
CA ALA A 117 13.90 -6.39 -9.92
C ALA A 117 13.13 -7.02 -11.11
N VAL A 118 12.56 -8.21 -10.90
CA VAL A 118 11.86 -8.98 -11.93
C VAL A 118 10.37 -9.01 -11.66
N LEU A 119 9.56 -8.46 -12.58
CA LEU A 119 8.10 -8.50 -12.48
C LEU A 119 7.57 -9.89 -12.79
N VAL A 120 6.89 -10.53 -11.84
CA VAL A 120 6.35 -11.89 -11.99
C VAL A 120 4.84 -11.92 -12.26
N GLY A 121 4.12 -10.80 -12.10
CA GLY A 121 2.69 -10.77 -12.40
C GLY A 121 1.94 -9.55 -11.89
N ALA A 122 0.65 -9.52 -12.26
CA ALA A 122 -0.32 -8.50 -11.86
C ALA A 122 -1.22 -9.02 -10.74
N LEU A 123 -1.53 -8.14 -9.77
CA LEU A 123 -2.15 -8.49 -8.49
C LEU A 123 -3.59 -8.01 -8.39
N ASN A 124 -4.43 -8.81 -7.74
CA ASN A 124 -5.85 -8.54 -7.53
C ASN A 124 -6.11 -7.31 -6.64
N MET A 125 -7.26 -6.68 -6.85
CA MET A 125 -7.63 -5.44 -6.18
C MET A 125 -9.14 -5.21 -6.18
N ASP A 126 -9.64 -4.28 -5.34
CA ASP A 126 -10.99 -3.73 -5.53
C ASP A 126 -11.08 -2.99 -6.87
N GLU A 127 -12.20 -3.13 -7.57
CA GLU A 127 -12.42 -2.45 -8.85
C GLU A 127 -12.15 -0.96 -8.73
N TYR A 128 -11.33 -0.42 -9.66
CA TYR A 128 -10.90 0.97 -9.73
C TYR A 128 -10.37 1.54 -8.41
N ALA A 129 -9.78 0.69 -7.57
CA ALA A 129 -9.24 1.03 -6.26
C ALA A 129 -10.26 1.61 -5.25
N TYR A 130 -11.57 1.46 -5.50
CA TYR A 130 -12.63 2.11 -4.70
C TYR A 130 -13.22 1.19 -3.61
N GLY A 131 -12.37 0.56 -2.82
CA GLY A 131 -12.75 -0.32 -1.72
C GLY A 131 -11.66 -0.46 -0.66
N PHE A 132 -11.96 -1.26 0.38
CA PHE A 132 -11.03 -1.60 1.45
C PHE A 132 -11.01 -3.11 1.76
N SER A 133 -11.57 -3.96 0.87
CA SER A 133 -11.70 -5.39 1.17
C SER A 133 -11.08 -6.34 0.16
N THR A 134 -10.97 -5.94 -1.09
CA THR A 134 -10.63 -6.79 -2.24
C THR A 134 -11.55 -8.01 -2.34
N GLU A 135 -12.86 -7.77 -2.16
CA GLU A 135 -13.95 -8.72 -2.45
C GLU A 135 -14.50 -8.46 -3.86
N ASN A 136 -13.62 -8.38 -4.85
CA ASN A 136 -13.95 -8.07 -6.24
C ASN A 136 -14.91 -9.09 -6.85
N THR A 137 -16.05 -8.64 -7.38
CA THR A 137 -17.08 -9.53 -7.94
C THR A 137 -16.69 -10.11 -9.31
N HIS A 138 -15.75 -9.50 -10.02
CA HIS A 138 -15.31 -9.95 -11.35
C HIS A 138 -14.18 -10.98 -11.28
N TYR A 139 -13.25 -10.81 -10.32
CA TYR A 139 -12.04 -11.63 -10.20
C TYR A 139 -12.02 -12.47 -8.91
N GLY A 140 -13.08 -12.37 -8.10
CA GLY A 140 -13.18 -13.05 -6.82
C GLY A 140 -12.40 -12.37 -5.68
N PRO A 141 -12.69 -12.72 -4.42
CA PRO A 141 -12.05 -12.15 -3.25
C PRO A 141 -10.58 -12.59 -3.13
N THR A 142 -9.70 -11.66 -2.76
CA THR A 142 -8.37 -12.02 -2.26
C THR A 142 -8.48 -12.40 -0.79
N ARG A 143 -7.99 -13.60 -0.46
CA ARG A 143 -8.05 -14.18 0.88
C ARG A 143 -6.85 -13.79 1.71
N ASN A 144 -7.07 -13.56 3.00
CA ASN A 144 -6.00 -13.27 3.93
C ASN A 144 -5.11 -14.50 4.16
N PRO A 145 -3.79 -14.42 3.97
CA PRO A 145 -2.92 -15.59 4.20
C PRO A 145 -2.86 -16.06 5.65
N ARG A 146 -3.26 -15.21 6.62
CA ARG A 146 -3.34 -15.57 8.06
C ARG A 146 -4.58 -16.38 8.41
N ASP A 147 -5.67 -16.12 7.68
CA ASP A 147 -6.95 -16.82 7.78
C ASP A 147 -7.70 -16.68 6.46
N PRO A 148 -7.73 -17.72 5.60
CA PRO A 148 -8.36 -17.65 4.27
C PRO A 148 -9.88 -17.43 4.28
N SER A 149 -10.55 -17.50 5.43
CA SER A 149 -11.96 -17.14 5.56
C SER A 149 -12.19 -15.62 5.66
N ARG A 150 -11.11 -14.85 5.75
CA ARG A 150 -11.14 -13.41 5.97
C ARG A 150 -10.60 -12.63 4.77
N ILE A 151 -10.97 -11.34 4.70
CA ILE A 151 -10.51 -10.43 3.67
C ILE A 151 -9.01 -10.13 3.83
N ALA A 152 -8.32 -9.89 2.74
CA ALA A 152 -6.95 -9.39 2.74
C ALA A 152 -6.86 -7.89 3.03
N GLY A 153 -8.02 -7.21 3.06
CA GLY A 153 -8.05 -5.75 2.99
C GLY A 153 -7.91 -5.24 1.56
N GLY A 154 -8.04 -3.94 1.39
CA GLY A 154 -8.08 -3.32 0.05
C GLY A 154 -7.70 -1.83 0.05
N SER A 155 -7.59 -1.29 -1.14
CA SER A 155 -7.84 -1.91 -2.43
C SER A 155 -6.67 -2.72 -2.99
N SER A 156 -5.47 -2.72 -2.34
CA SER A 156 -4.28 -3.48 -2.79
C SER A 156 -4.18 -4.83 -2.06
N GLY A 157 -5.29 -5.59 -1.97
CA GLY A 157 -5.33 -6.85 -1.20
C GLY A 157 -4.42 -7.91 -1.77
N GLY A 158 -4.36 -8.07 -3.09
CA GLY A 158 -3.44 -8.98 -3.76
C GLY A 158 -1.97 -8.67 -3.45
N SER A 159 -1.63 -7.37 -3.36
CA SER A 159 -0.26 -6.93 -3.03
C SER A 159 0.15 -7.35 -1.61
N ALA A 160 -0.70 -7.07 -0.62
CA ALA A 160 -0.42 -7.45 0.76
C ALA A 160 -0.43 -8.98 0.96
N ALA A 161 -1.40 -9.69 0.35
CA ALA A 161 -1.51 -11.13 0.46
C ALA A 161 -0.32 -11.87 -0.19
N ALA A 162 0.17 -11.40 -1.34
CA ALA A 162 1.33 -11.99 -2.00
C ALA A 162 2.60 -11.89 -1.13
N VAL A 163 2.82 -10.75 -0.46
CA VAL A 163 3.96 -10.55 0.46
C VAL A 163 3.79 -11.36 1.73
N ALA A 164 2.62 -11.27 2.39
CA ALA A 164 2.32 -11.99 3.63
C ALA A 164 2.41 -13.51 3.45
N GLY A 165 1.91 -14.02 2.32
CA GLY A 165 1.96 -15.42 1.96
C GLY A 165 3.33 -15.91 1.45
N GLY A 166 4.35 -15.05 1.39
CA GLY A 166 5.68 -15.44 0.93
C GLY A 166 5.77 -15.78 -0.56
N LEU A 167 4.82 -15.36 -1.40
CA LEU A 167 4.87 -15.59 -2.84
C LEU A 167 6.00 -14.78 -3.47
N VAL A 168 6.14 -13.54 -3.09
CA VAL A 168 7.21 -12.61 -3.48
C VAL A 168 7.61 -11.76 -2.28
N PRO A 169 8.85 -11.25 -2.21
CA PRO A 169 9.30 -10.39 -1.12
C PRO A 169 8.81 -8.95 -1.22
N LEU A 170 8.51 -8.46 -2.42
CA LEU A 170 8.11 -7.08 -2.71
C LEU A 170 6.86 -7.04 -3.61
N THR A 171 6.01 -6.05 -3.38
CA THR A 171 4.93 -5.69 -4.32
C THR A 171 4.72 -4.19 -4.37
N LEU A 172 4.10 -3.71 -5.47
CA LEU A 172 3.59 -2.35 -5.60
C LEU A 172 2.08 -2.31 -5.40
N GLY A 173 1.61 -1.27 -4.74
CA GLY A 173 0.21 -0.93 -4.63
C GLY A 173 -0.03 0.57 -4.70
N THR A 174 -1.29 0.96 -4.49
CA THR A 174 -1.70 2.38 -4.44
C THR A 174 -2.51 2.67 -3.18
N ASP A 175 -2.48 3.91 -2.73
CA ASP A 175 -3.20 4.38 -1.55
C ASP A 175 -3.84 5.74 -1.84
N THR A 176 -5.15 5.76 -1.99
CA THR A 176 -5.96 6.98 -2.11
C THR A 176 -6.44 7.42 -0.73
N ASN A 177 -6.99 6.46 0.03
CA ASN A 177 -7.59 6.69 1.34
C ASN A 177 -7.15 5.68 2.42
N GLY A 178 -6.15 4.83 2.11
CA GLY A 178 -5.69 3.78 3.00
C GLY A 178 -5.32 2.48 2.29
N SER A 179 -5.39 2.44 0.95
CA SER A 179 -5.34 1.20 0.17
C SER A 179 -3.96 0.51 0.08
N ILE A 180 -2.91 1.05 0.68
CA ILE A 180 -1.67 0.34 1.05
C ILE A 180 -1.75 -0.05 2.52
N ARG A 181 -2.07 0.88 3.39
CA ARG A 181 -1.97 0.74 4.84
C ARG A 181 -2.98 -0.24 5.40
N VAL A 182 -4.23 -0.19 4.95
CA VAL A 182 -5.30 -1.11 5.38
C VAL A 182 -4.92 -2.57 5.09
N PRO A 183 -4.64 -2.98 3.84
CA PRO A 183 -4.26 -4.37 3.58
C PRO A 183 -2.92 -4.75 4.22
N ALA A 184 -1.96 -3.82 4.38
CA ALA A 184 -0.72 -4.08 5.12
C ALA A 184 -1.01 -4.46 6.59
N ALA A 185 -1.87 -3.71 7.28
CA ALA A 185 -2.27 -3.99 8.64
C ALA A 185 -2.99 -5.33 8.77
N LEU A 186 -3.97 -5.59 7.91
CA LEU A 186 -4.81 -6.80 7.99
C LEU A 186 -4.07 -8.09 7.61
N CYS A 187 -3.08 -8.02 6.72
CA CYS A 187 -2.24 -9.17 6.35
C CYS A 187 -0.97 -9.30 7.19
N GLY A 188 -0.62 -8.30 8.01
CA GLY A 188 0.55 -8.30 8.86
C GLY A 188 1.86 -8.16 8.09
N VAL A 189 1.96 -7.13 7.24
CA VAL A 189 3.15 -6.73 6.49
C VAL A 189 3.41 -5.23 6.61
N PHE A 190 4.62 -4.78 6.27
CA PHE A 190 4.92 -3.36 6.15
C PHE A 190 4.37 -2.79 4.85
N GLY A 191 3.77 -1.59 4.90
CA GLY A 191 3.31 -0.86 3.73
C GLY A 191 3.61 0.63 3.85
N LEU A 192 4.20 1.23 2.83
CA LEU A 192 4.52 2.66 2.78
C LEU A 192 3.57 3.39 1.83
N LYS A 193 2.85 4.37 2.35
CA LYS A 193 2.27 5.46 1.59
C LYS A 193 3.20 6.68 1.70
N PRO A 194 3.97 7.03 0.67
CA PRO A 194 4.88 8.17 0.74
C PRO A 194 4.13 9.51 0.75
N THR A 195 4.84 10.62 0.78
CA THR A 195 4.30 11.96 0.55
C THR A 195 3.66 12.04 -0.84
N PHE A 196 2.54 12.77 -0.95
CA PHE A 196 1.89 13.01 -2.23
C PHE A 196 2.87 13.62 -3.24
N GLY A 197 2.92 13.02 -4.43
CA GLY A 197 3.86 13.43 -5.49
C GLY A 197 5.31 12.95 -5.29
N ARG A 198 5.61 12.11 -4.29
CA ARG A 198 6.98 11.59 -4.09
C ARG A 198 7.34 10.47 -5.05
N VAL A 199 6.35 9.71 -5.49
CA VAL A 199 6.45 8.64 -6.50
C VAL A 199 5.49 8.97 -7.62
N SER A 200 5.96 8.84 -8.86
CA SER A 200 5.17 9.07 -10.06
C SER A 200 3.98 8.12 -10.18
N ARG A 201 2.85 8.64 -10.64
CA ARG A 201 1.63 7.89 -10.96
C ARG A 201 1.43 7.71 -12.47
N ALA A 202 2.44 8.06 -13.27
CA ALA A 202 2.37 7.87 -14.73
C ALA A 202 2.19 6.38 -15.05
N GLY A 203 1.17 6.06 -15.87
CA GLY A 203 0.79 4.69 -16.21
C GLY A 203 0.00 3.98 -15.10
N VAL A 204 -0.67 4.72 -14.21
CA VAL A 204 -1.54 4.17 -13.16
C VAL A 204 -2.98 4.63 -13.41
N VAL A 205 -3.94 3.71 -13.46
CA VAL A 205 -5.36 4.04 -13.55
C VAL A 205 -5.78 4.78 -12.27
N PRO A 206 -6.29 6.03 -12.36
CA PRO A 206 -6.59 6.83 -11.19
C PRO A 206 -7.93 6.43 -10.54
N LEU A 207 -8.02 6.65 -9.22
CA LEU A 207 -9.28 6.79 -8.51
C LEU A 207 -9.56 8.27 -8.20
N ALA A 208 -8.59 8.96 -7.61
CA ALA A 208 -8.70 10.39 -7.31
C ALA A 208 -7.33 11.06 -7.47
N TRP A 209 -7.18 11.91 -8.49
CA TRP A 209 -5.91 12.58 -8.80
C TRP A 209 -5.34 13.37 -7.63
N SER A 210 -6.20 13.92 -6.78
CA SER A 210 -5.79 14.70 -5.62
C SER A 210 -5.19 13.87 -4.49
N PHE A 211 -5.36 12.53 -4.48
CA PHE A 211 -5.03 11.67 -3.35
C PHE A 211 -4.25 10.42 -3.70
N ASP A 212 -4.21 10.01 -4.96
CA ASP A 212 -3.56 8.75 -5.34
C ASP A 212 -2.06 8.80 -5.06
N HIS A 213 -1.58 7.76 -4.38
CA HIS A 213 -0.18 7.53 -4.08
C HIS A 213 0.22 6.14 -4.56
N VAL A 214 1.46 6.00 -5.00
CA VAL A 214 2.10 4.73 -5.30
C VAL A 214 3.08 4.39 -4.18
N GLY A 215 3.11 3.13 -3.74
CA GLY A 215 4.08 2.70 -2.73
C GLY A 215 4.24 1.19 -2.63
N PRO A 216 5.31 0.74 -1.96
CA PRO A 216 5.67 -0.66 -1.83
C PRO A 216 5.06 -1.32 -0.59
N PHE A 217 5.02 -2.67 -0.64
CA PHE A 217 4.86 -3.58 0.49
C PHE A 217 6.07 -4.48 0.61
N ALA A 218 6.46 -4.81 1.84
CA ALA A 218 7.54 -5.74 2.11
C ALA A 218 7.35 -6.44 3.47
N ARG A 219 8.15 -7.50 3.73
CA ARG A 219 8.21 -8.12 5.06
C ARG A 219 9.29 -7.53 5.96
N HIS A 220 10.22 -6.77 5.41
CA HIS A 220 11.32 -6.14 6.15
C HIS A 220 11.36 -4.65 5.85
N VAL A 221 11.67 -3.84 6.86
CA VAL A 221 11.79 -2.38 6.72
C VAL A 221 12.90 -2.02 5.72
N ALA A 222 13.99 -2.77 5.72
CA ALA A 222 15.10 -2.55 4.80
C ALA A 222 14.72 -2.82 3.34
N ASP A 223 13.89 -3.82 3.07
CA ASP A 223 13.36 -4.12 1.74
C ASP A 223 12.39 -3.03 1.28
N LEU A 224 11.51 -2.56 2.19
CA LEU A 224 10.58 -1.47 1.94
C LEU A 224 11.33 -0.18 1.56
N ALA A 225 12.41 0.14 2.29
CA ALA A 225 13.26 1.30 2.01
C ALA A 225 13.97 1.20 0.66
N SER A 226 14.53 0.03 0.34
CA SER A 226 15.21 -0.20 -0.95
C SER A 226 14.25 -0.11 -2.14
N ALA A 227 13.03 -0.63 -2.00
CA ALA A 227 12.00 -0.50 -3.02
C ALA A 227 11.55 0.97 -3.18
N PHE A 228 11.36 1.70 -2.08
CA PHE A 228 11.01 3.12 -2.12
C PHE A 228 12.10 3.96 -2.78
N ASP A 229 13.37 3.77 -2.40
CA ASP A 229 14.50 4.48 -3.01
C ASP A 229 14.58 4.25 -4.53
N ALA A 230 14.23 3.04 -4.98
CA ALA A 230 14.22 2.72 -6.41
C ALA A 230 13.09 3.41 -7.19
N ILE A 231 11.90 3.61 -6.58
CA ILE A 231 10.73 4.14 -7.31
C ILE A 231 10.52 5.64 -7.12
N ALA A 232 11.08 6.25 -6.07
CA ALA A 232 10.92 7.68 -5.77
C ALA A 232 11.72 8.56 -6.73
N GLY A 233 11.26 9.79 -6.92
CA GLY A 233 11.97 10.82 -7.69
C GLY A 233 11.15 11.45 -8.78
N PRO A 234 11.66 12.54 -9.38
CA PRO A 234 10.95 13.34 -10.38
C PRO A 234 10.53 12.55 -11.61
N ASP A 235 9.37 12.88 -12.15
CA ASP A 235 8.89 12.35 -13.42
C ASP A 235 8.05 13.42 -14.14
N PRO A 236 8.46 13.90 -15.32
CA PRO A 236 7.72 14.90 -16.08
C PRO A 236 6.38 14.39 -16.62
N LEU A 237 6.15 13.08 -16.64
CA LEU A 237 4.89 12.47 -17.08
C LEU A 237 3.79 12.50 -16.01
N ASP A 238 4.11 12.80 -14.75
CA ASP A 238 3.13 13.07 -13.68
C ASP A 238 3.25 14.52 -13.21
N PRO A 239 2.30 15.40 -13.58
CA PRO A 239 2.35 16.82 -13.22
C PRO A 239 2.35 17.10 -11.71
N ALA A 240 1.89 16.14 -10.90
CA ALA A 240 1.92 16.26 -9.44
C ALA A 240 3.19 15.70 -8.82
N CYS A 241 4.08 15.10 -9.61
CA CYS A 241 5.33 14.55 -9.10
C CYS A 241 6.27 15.67 -8.66
N SER A 242 6.81 15.54 -7.43
CA SER A 242 7.76 16.52 -6.89
C SER A 242 9.07 16.49 -7.67
N THR A 243 9.65 17.69 -7.90
CA THR A 243 10.97 17.85 -8.48
C THR A 243 12.11 17.71 -7.46
N LEU A 244 11.79 17.62 -6.15
CA LEU A 244 12.77 17.41 -5.10
C LEU A 244 13.44 16.03 -5.25
N PRO A 245 14.78 15.95 -5.09
CA PRO A 245 15.48 14.67 -5.12
C PRO A 245 14.96 13.78 -3.98
N PRO A 246 14.81 12.45 -4.21
CA PRO A 246 14.39 11.53 -3.16
C PRO A 246 15.53 11.37 -2.13
N PRO A 247 15.20 11.22 -0.83
CA PRO A 247 16.18 10.80 0.15
C PRO A 247 16.56 9.34 -0.12
N ARG A 248 17.77 8.95 0.29
CA ARG A 248 18.19 7.54 0.30
C ARG A 248 17.80 6.91 1.64
N CYS A 249 16.54 6.54 1.81
CA CYS A 249 16.00 6.03 3.07
C CYS A 249 16.67 4.73 3.53
N SER A 250 17.15 3.89 2.62
CA SER A 250 17.90 2.69 2.96
C SER A 250 19.25 2.97 3.66
N GLY A 251 19.81 4.15 3.51
CA GLY A 251 21.02 4.62 4.20
C GLY A 251 20.74 5.23 5.58
N GLU A 252 19.47 5.43 5.95
CA GLU A 252 19.09 6.08 7.20
C GLU A 252 18.70 5.12 8.32
N LEU A 253 18.58 3.82 8.03
CA LEU A 253 17.97 2.82 8.93
C LEU A 253 18.73 2.66 10.27
N GLU A 254 20.04 2.85 10.27
CA GLU A 254 20.91 2.66 11.43
C GLU A 254 21.13 3.95 12.24
N ARG A 255 20.57 5.10 11.82
CA ARG A 255 20.78 6.40 12.50
C ARG A 255 20.11 6.51 13.87
N GLY A 256 19.35 5.49 14.28
CA GLY A 256 18.63 5.52 15.58
C GLY A 256 17.50 6.56 15.60
N ILE A 257 16.91 6.73 16.76
CA ILE A 257 15.75 7.60 16.98
C ILE A 257 15.99 8.69 18.05
N ASP A 258 17.21 8.81 18.56
CA ASP A 258 17.55 9.78 19.60
C ASP A 258 17.28 11.21 19.10
N GLY A 259 16.67 12.00 19.99
CA GLY A 259 16.29 13.38 19.72
C GLY A 259 14.97 13.53 18.92
N LEU A 260 14.36 12.45 18.45
CA LEU A 260 13.04 12.53 17.78
C LEU A 260 11.91 12.78 18.79
N ARG A 261 11.03 13.70 18.44
CA ARG A 261 9.85 14.04 19.23
C ARG A 261 8.68 13.16 18.78
N LEU A 262 8.39 12.13 19.56
CA LEU A 262 7.37 11.14 19.27
C LEU A 262 6.09 11.45 20.06
N ALA A 263 4.92 11.24 19.44
CA ALA A 263 3.62 11.43 20.09
C ALA A 263 2.60 10.39 19.63
N VAL A 264 1.55 10.21 20.42
CA VAL A 264 0.38 9.37 20.10
C VAL A 264 -0.76 10.27 19.63
N ALA A 265 -1.45 9.87 18.58
CA ALA A 265 -2.62 10.55 18.09
C ALA A 265 -3.85 10.24 18.97
N GLY A 266 -4.36 11.26 19.65
CA GLY A 266 -5.59 11.19 20.44
C GLY A 266 -6.85 11.59 19.66
N GLY A 267 -7.92 11.86 20.39
CA GLY A 267 -9.19 12.36 19.86
C GLY A 267 -9.83 11.39 18.86
N HIS A 268 -9.90 11.75 17.59
CA HIS A 268 -10.47 10.92 16.51
C HIS A 268 -9.83 9.54 16.42
N PHE A 269 -8.52 9.43 16.64
CA PHE A 269 -7.74 8.19 16.50
C PHE A 269 -7.84 7.24 17.70
N ALA A 270 -8.45 7.68 18.80
CA ALA A 270 -8.70 6.89 20.00
C ALA A 270 -10.18 6.47 20.15
N ARG A 271 -11.00 6.68 19.12
CA ARG A 271 -12.45 6.43 19.15
C ARG A 271 -12.87 5.44 18.07
N LEU A 272 -13.94 4.70 18.35
CA LEU A 272 -14.53 3.74 17.39
C LEU A 272 -13.49 2.75 16.85
N ALA A 273 -12.66 2.23 17.74
CA ALA A 273 -11.66 1.20 17.50
C ALA A 273 -11.78 0.09 18.54
N ALA A 274 -11.53 -1.14 18.14
CA ALA A 274 -11.48 -2.28 19.05
C ALA A 274 -10.24 -2.18 19.95
N ASP A 275 -10.33 -2.80 21.15
CA ASP A 275 -9.29 -2.73 22.16
C ASP A 275 -7.93 -3.22 21.65
N GLU A 276 -7.91 -4.25 20.78
CA GLU A 276 -6.67 -4.75 20.20
C GLU A 276 -5.95 -3.73 19.32
N ALA A 277 -6.69 -2.86 18.61
CA ALA A 277 -6.10 -1.81 17.79
C ALA A 277 -5.50 -0.69 18.66
N LEU A 278 -6.17 -0.32 19.75
CA LEU A 278 -5.67 0.68 20.70
C LEU A 278 -4.49 0.14 21.52
N ALA A 279 -4.57 -1.12 21.95
CA ALA A 279 -3.48 -1.80 22.68
C ALA A 279 -2.20 -1.90 21.83
N ALA A 280 -2.33 -2.11 20.51
CA ALA A 280 -1.20 -2.11 19.58
C ALA A 280 -0.47 -0.76 19.58
N VAL A 281 -1.19 0.36 19.55
CA VAL A 281 -0.60 1.70 19.62
C VAL A 281 0.10 1.90 20.96
N THR A 282 -0.53 1.50 22.07
CA THR A 282 0.05 1.58 23.42
C THR A 282 1.36 0.79 23.51
N ARG A 283 1.40 -0.41 22.92
CA ARG A 283 2.63 -1.26 22.91
C ARG A 283 3.75 -0.58 22.12
N VAL A 284 3.47 -0.05 20.92
CA VAL A 284 4.46 0.65 20.10
C VAL A 284 4.92 1.94 20.78
N ALA A 285 4.00 2.71 21.37
CA ALA A 285 4.31 3.94 22.10
C ALA A 285 5.24 3.66 23.31
N ALA A 286 4.95 2.61 24.08
CA ALA A 286 5.78 2.20 25.21
C ALA A 286 7.20 1.81 24.76
N ALA A 287 7.34 1.03 23.69
CA ALA A 287 8.63 0.62 23.16
C ALA A 287 9.49 1.81 22.68
N LEU A 288 8.83 2.85 22.16
CA LEU A 288 9.50 4.06 21.67
C LEU A 288 9.64 5.15 22.74
N GLY A 289 9.09 4.99 23.94
CA GLY A 289 9.04 6.01 24.98
C GLY A 289 8.15 7.20 24.63
N ALA A 290 7.20 7.06 23.70
CA ALA A 290 6.26 8.10 23.29
C ALA A 290 5.15 8.27 24.34
N ARG A 291 5.19 9.35 25.13
CA ARG A 291 4.24 9.62 26.22
C ARG A 291 3.30 10.80 25.93
N ARG A 292 3.67 11.64 24.97
CA ARG A 292 2.87 12.82 24.60
C ARG A 292 1.68 12.39 23.76
N GLU A 293 0.49 12.89 24.08
CA GLU A 293 -0.69 12.78 23.21
C GLU A 293 -0.94 14.09 22.47
N VAL A 294 -1.32 13.99 21.20
CA VAL A 294 -1.62 15.13 20.33
C VAL A 294 -2.86 14.84 19.51
N SER A 295 -3.79 15.77 19.45
CA SER A 295 -4.98 15.65 18.59
C SER A 295 -4.80 16.40 17.28
N LEU A 296 -5.17 15.75 16.17
CA LEU A 296 -5.32 16.42 14.89
C LEU A 296 -6.71 17.09 14.85
N PRO A 297 -6.78 18.42 14.69
CA PRO A 297 -8.05 19.15 14.77
C PRO A 297 -8.99 18.74 13.64
N GLU A 298 -10.26 18.48 13.94
CA GLU A 298 -11.32 18.19 12.96
C GLU A 298 -11.02 16.96 12.03
N ALA A 299 -10.25 15.97 12.50
CA ALA A 299 -9.90 14.80 11.72
C ALA A 299 -11.12 14.00 11.20
N HIS A 300 -12.23 13.97 11.96
CA HIS A 300 -13.49 13.37 11.53
C HIS A 300 -14.11 14.08 10.32
N ARG A 301 -14.00 15.43 10.25
CA ARG A 301 -14.45 16.21 9.10
C ARG A 301 -13.50 16.05 7.90
N ALA A 302 -12.19 15.89 8.17
CA ALA A 302 -11.21 15.59 7.13
C ALA A 302 -11.53 14.26 6.43
N ARG A 303 -11.95 13.24 7.20
CA ARG A 303 -12.46 11.97 6.64
C ARG A 303 -13.66 12.18 5.72
N ALA A 304 -14.67 12.91 6.16
CA ALA A 304 -15.87 13.19 5.38
C ALA A 304 -15.56 13.97 4.09
N ALA A 305 -14.71 15.00 4.19
CA ALA A 305 -14.27 15.79 3.03
C ALA A 305 -13.44 14.98 2.04
N ALA A 306 -12.58 14.07 2.52
CA ALA A 306 -11.83 13.14 1.69
C ALA A 306 -12.76 12.22 0.87
N GLN A 307 -13.83 11.72 1.49
CA GLN A 307 -14.84 10.91 0.79
C GLN A 307 -15.54 11.70 -0.32
N VAL A 308 -15.93 12.96 -0.06
CA VAL A 308 -16.55 13.82 -1.09
C VAL A 308 -15.62 14.02 -2.29
N ILE A 309 -14.35 14.37 -2.05
CA ILE A 309 -13.41 14.61 -3.14
C ILE A 309 -13.16 13.30 -3.93
N THR A 310 -12.90 12.20 -3.24
CA THR A 310 -12.68 10.90 -3.89
C THR A 310 -13.88 10.48 -4.75
N ALA A 311 -15.08 10.64 -4.22
CA ALA A 311 -16.30 10.29 -4.91
C ALA A 311 -16.51 11.15 -6.17
N CYS A 312 -16.31 12.47 -6.07
CA CYS A 312 -16.44 13.39 -7.21
C CYS A 312 -15.39 13.11 -8.29
N GLU A 313 -14.11 12.95 -7.92
CA GLU A 313 -13.03 12.72 -8.88
C GLU A 313 -13.16 11.35 -9.55
N GLY A 314 -13.47 10.28 -8.78
CA GLY A 314 -13.70 8.95 -9.33
C GLY A 314 -14.92 8.87 -10.24
N SER A 315 -16.02 9.51 -9.85
CA SER A 315 -17.22 9.59 -10.69
C SER A 315 -16.97 10.37 -11.99
N ALA A 316 -16.24 11.49 -11.91
CA ALA A 316 -15.89 12.28 -13.09
C ALA A 316 -15.04 11.50 -14.10
N TYR A 317 -14.07 10.71 -13.60
CA TYR A 317 -13.24 9.85 -14.44
C TYR A 317 -14.05 8.76 -15.16
N HIS A 318 -15.03 8.17 -14.47
CA HIS A 318 -15.82 7.05 -14.99
C HIS A 318 -17.15 7.45 -15.63
N LEU A 319 -17.43 8.76 -15.80
CA LEU A 319 -18.75 9.25 -16.17
C LEU A 319 -19.30 8.62 -17.47
N GLU A 320 -18.47 8.48 -18.49
CA GLU A 320 -18.88 7.89 -19.77
C GLU A 320 -19.19 6.38 -19.63
N ASN A 321 -18.36 5.66 -18.86
CA ASN A 321 -18.62 4.25 -18.58
C ASN A 321 -19.88 4.07 -17.71
N LEU A 322 -20.13 4.97 -16.75
CA LEU A 322 -21.34 4.95 -15.93
C LEU A 322 -22.61 5.16 -16.76
N ARG A 323 -22.55 6.02 -17.80
CA ARG A 323 -23.67 6.25 -18.72
C ARG A 323 -23.91 5.06 -19.64
N ALA A 324 -22.86 4.49 -20.20
CA ALA A 324 -22.97 3.47 -21.25
C ALA A 324 -23.01 2.03 -20.69
N ARG A 325 -22.36 1.76 -19.57
CA ARG A 325 -22.05 0.42 -19.08
C ARG A 325 -22.20 0.27 -17.56
N ALA A 326 -23.13 0.98 -16.90
CA ALA A 326 -23.31 0.94 -15.45
C ALA A 326 -23.45 -0.49 -14.89
N ALA A 327 -24.12 -1.39 -15.62
CA ALA A 327 -24.29 -2.78 -15.22
C ALA A 327 -22.99 -3.61 -15.21
N ASP A 328 -21.93 -3.12 -15.84
CA ASP A 328 -20.63 -3.79 -15.89
C ASP A 328 -19.72 -3.46 -14.71
N PHE A 329 -20.05 -2.44 -13.93
CA PHE A 329 -19.33 -2.13 -12.69
C PHE A 329 -19.66 -3.14 -11.58
N ASP A 330 -18.68 -3.35 -10.70
CA ASP A 330 -18.90 -4.05 -9.45
C ASP A 330 -20.01 -3.36 -8.64
N PRO A 331 -21.08 -4.07 -8.24
CA PRO A 331 -22.17 -3.49 -7.45
C PRO A 331 -21.71 -2.79 -6.16
N MET A 332 -20.56 -3.19 -5.60
CA MET A 332 -19.97 -2.60 -4.40
C MET A 332 -19.56 -1.13 -4.60
N ILE A 333 -19.28 -0.72 -5.85
CA ILE A 333 -18.81 0.64 -6.14
C ILE A 333 -19.74 1.40 -7.08
N ARG A 334 -20.51 0.71 -7.92
CA ARG A 334 -21.39 1.31 -8.94
C ARG A 334 -22.31 2.38 -8.37
N ASP A 335 -23.08 2.03 -7.37
CA ASP A 335 -24.11 2.93 -6.81
C ASP A 335 -23.47 4.13 -6.09
N ARG A 336 -22.26 3.95 -5.53
CA ARG A 336 -21.48 5.04 -4.94
C ARG A 336 -20.96 6.01 -5.99
N LEU A 337 -20.50 5.51 -7.15
CA LEU A 337 -20.06 6.36 -8.27
C LEU A 337 -21.24 7.08 -8.92
N LEU A 338 -22.38 6.41 -9.11
CA LEU A 338 -23.61 7.03 -9.62
C LEU A 338 -24.12 8.15 -8.69
N ALA A 339 -24.18 7.89 -7.38
CA ALA A 339 -24.58 8.90 -6.40
C ALA A 339 -23.60 10.09 -6.38
N ALA A 340 -22.31 9.83 -6.54
CA ALA A 340 -21.27 10.86 -6.57
C ALA A 340 -21.37 11.78 -7.80
N ALA A 341 -21.82 11.27 -8.95
CA ALA A 341 -22.07 12.07 -10.15
C ALA A 341 -23.14 13.16 -9.94
N LEU A 342 -23.99 13.01 -8.92
CA LEU A 342 -25.05 13.96 -8.57
C LEU A 342 -24.64 14.96 -7.49
N LEU A 343 -23.41 14.86 -6.95
CA LEU A 343 -22.94 15.80 -5.93
C LEU A 343 -22.76 17.20 -6.53
N PRO A 344 -23.32 18.26 -5.88
CA PRO A 344 -23.12 19.62 -6.36
C PRO A 344 -21.66 20.04 -6.32
N ALA A 345 -21.19 20.79 -7.33
CA ALA A 345 -19.83 21.34 -7.37
C ALA A 345 -19.47 22.11 -6.08
N ALA A 346 -20.46 22.77 -5.45
CA ALA A 346 -20.29 23.47 -4.19
C ALA A 346 -19.81 22.54 -3.05
N ALA A 347 -20.22 21.27 -3.01
CA ALA A 347 -19.74 20.30 -2.02
C ALA A 347 -18.24 20.00 -2.21
N TYR A 348 -17.81 19.77 -3.45
CA TYR A 348 -16.41 19.58 -3.81
C TYR A 348 -15.55 20.79 -3.46
N LEU A 349 -15.99 22.00 -3.83
CA LEU A 349 -15.27 23.25 -3.53
C LEU A 349 -15.13 23.49 -2.02
N ARG A 350 -16.18 23.21 -1.24
CA ARG A 350 -16.12 23.30 0.23
C ARG A 350 -15.13 22.29 0.80
N ALA A 351 -15.11 21.05 0.31
CA ALA A 351 -14.17 20.03 0.73
C ALA A 351 -12.71 20.44 0.42
N GLN A 352 -12.43 21.02 -0.77
CA GLN A 352 -11.10 21.51 -1.13
C GLN A 352 -10.65 22.71 -0.25
N ARG A 353 -11.56 23.64 0.06
CA ARG A 353 -11.28 24.75 1.00
C ARG A 353 -10.95 24.21 2.40
N PHE A 354 -11.73 23.25 2.87
CA PHE A 354 -11.48 22.61 4.15
C PHE A 354 -10.14 21.84 4.15
N ARG A 355 -9.78 21.19 3.03
CA ARG A 355 -8.49 20.53 2.85
C ARG A 355 -7.32 21.48 3.06
N ALA A 356 -7.38 22.69 2.47
CA ALA A 356 -6.34 23.69 2.63
C ALA A 356 -6.21 24.15 4.10
N TRP A 357 -7.33 24.39 4.77
CA TRP A 357 -7.36 24.75 6.20
C TRP A 357 -6.80 23.61 7.07
N TYR A 358 -7.24 22.37 6.85
CA TYR A 358 -6.80 21.20 7.62
C TYR A 358 -5.30 20.96 7.46
N ARG A 359 -4.77 21.10 6.24
CA ARG A 359 -3.34 21.01 5.97
C ARG A 359 -2.54 22.02 6.79
N ALA A 360 -2.99 23.28 6.85
CA ALA A 360 -2.32 24.30 7.63
C ALA A 360 -2.33 23.97 9.13
N ARG A 361 -3.47 23.52 9.67
CA ARG A 361 -3.56 23.15 11.10
C ARG A 361 -2.71 21.94 11.47
N VAL A 362 -2.67 20.91 10.62
CA VAL A 362 -1.84 19.73 10.85
C VAL A 362 -0.35 20.06 10.71
N ALA A 363 0.02 20.98 9.82
CA ALA A 363 1.42 21.43 9.70
C ALA A 363 1.93 22.06 11.01
N GLU A 364 1.06 22.73 11.81
CA GLU A 364 1.43 23.28 13.11
C GLU A 364 1.78 22.16 14.11
N VAL A 365 1.08 21.04 14.09
CA VAL A 365 1.39 19.88 14.93
C VAL A 365 2.79 19.36 14.65
N PHE A 366 3.14 19.24 13.37
CA PHE A 366 4.46 18.75 12.95
C PHE A 366 5.63 19.75 13.17
N ARG A 367 5.39 20.94 13.68
CA ARG A 367 6.47 21.81 14.22
C ARG A 367 6.99 21.30 15.56
N GLU A 368 6.18 20.55 16.30
CA GLU A 368 6.46 20.08 17.65
C GLU A 368 6.60 18.55 17.76
N VAL A 369 6.25 17.81 16.70
CA VAL A 369 6.27 16.35 16.65
C VAL A 369 6.96 15.93 15.36
N ASP A 370 7.87 14.97 15.42
CA ASP A 370 8.54 14.42 14.26
C ASP A 370 7.83 13.17 13.74
N VAL A 371 7.30 12.32 14.65
CA VAL A 371 6.49 11.15 14.29
C VAL A 371 5.29 11.04 15.21
N LEU A 372 4.11 10.84 14.60
CA LEU A 372 2.85 10.61 15.27
C LEU A 372 2.43 9.14 15.09
N LEU A 373 1.97 8.50 16.17
CA LEU A 373 1.51 7.11 16.20
C LEU A 373 -0.02 7.05 16.20
N ALA A 374 -0.61 6.20 15.37
CA ALA A 374 -2.06 5.99 15.32
C ALA A 374 -2.40 4.54 14.94
N PRO A 375 -3.61 4.03 15.25
CA PRO A 375 -4.06 2.74 14.70
C PRO A 375 -4.12 2.83 13.16
N THR A 376 -3.85 1.72 12.47
CA THR A 376 -4.05 1.67 11.00
C THR A 376 -5.50 1.36 10.68
N THR A 377 -6.06 0.31 11.27
CA THR A 377 -7.44 -0.13 11.10
C THR A 377 -8.15 -0.17 12.45
N PRO A 378 -9.48 -0.03 12.50
CA PRO A 378 -10.21 -0.04 13.76
C PRO A 378 -10.32 -1.42 14.40
N TRP A 379 -10.11 -2.49 13.65
CA TRP A 379 -10.15 -3.90 14.07
C TRP A 379 -9.30 -4.76 13.12
N THR A 380 -9.18 -6.04 13.45
CA THR A 380 -8.55 -7.08 12.62
C THR A 380 -9.38 -7.41 11.38
N ALA A 381 -8.89 -8.29 10.49
CA ALA A 381 -9.55 -8.62 9.24
C ALA A 381 -10.97 -9.18 9.44
N PRO A 382 -12.02 -8.55 8.91
CA PRO A 382 -13.37 -9.13 8.88
C PRO A 382 -13.46 -10.40 8.02
N ALA A 383 -14.49 -11.22 8.26
CA ALA A 383 -14.77 -12.36 7.40
C ALA A 383 -15.16 -11.90 5.97
N ILE A 384 -14.86 -12.73 4.97
CA ILE A 384 -15.37 -12.55 3.61
C ILE A 384 -16.89 -12.68 3.68
N GLY A 385 -17.62 -11.76 3.01
CA GLY A 385 -19.08 -11.72 3.08
C GLY A 385 -19.64 -11.18 4.39
N ALA A 386 -18.81 -10.54 5.25
CA ALA A 386 -19.29 -9.94 6.50
C ALA A 386 -20.45 -8.96 6.28
N PRO A 387 -21.35 -8.77 7.27
CA PRO A 387 -22.46 -7.83 7.19
C PRO A 387 -22.02 -6.42 6.77
N TRP A 388 -22.94 -5.66 6.16
CA TRP A 388 -22.68 -4.28 5.73
C TRP A 388 -22.32 -3.35 6.88
N THR A 389 -22.90 -3.58 8.06
CA THR A 389 -22.66 -2.82 9.29
C THR A 389 -22.16 -3.70 10.40
N THR A 390 -21.39 -3.13 11.30
CA THR A 390 -20.94 -3.72 12.57
C THR A 390 -21.11 -2.70 13.69
N ARG A 391 -21.11 -3.14 14.94
CA ARG A 391 -21.20 -2.25 16.10
C ARG A 391 -19.86 -2.16 16.82
N ILE A 392 -19.47 -0.92 17.17
CA ILE A 392 -18.31 -0.62 18.00
C ILE A 392 -18.68 0.53 18.96
N ASP A 393 -18.40 0.39 20.24
CA ASP A 393 -18.76 1.35 21.29
C ASP A 393 -20.25 1.72 21.24
N GLY A 394 -21.13 0.75 20.98
CA GLY A 394 -22.58 0.95 20.82
C GLY A 394 -22.99 1.66 19.53
N THR A 395 -22.07 2.13 18.72
CA THR A 395 -22.31 2.83 17.46
C THR A 395 -22.30 1.86 16.28
N GLU A 396 -23.32 1.94 15.43
CA GLU A 396 -23.36 1.19 14.18
C GLU A 396 -22.56 1.90 13.09
N VAL A 397 -21.62 1.18 12.47
CA VAL A 397 -20.73 1.72 11.42
C VAL A 397 -20.65 0.77 10.23
N PRO A 398 -20.38 1.28 9.01
CA PRO A 398 -20.19 0.43 7.84
C PRO A 398 -18.95 -0.46 8.00
N THR A 399 -19.09 -1.79 7.99
CA THR A 399 -18.00 -2.73 8.26
C THR A 399 -16.78 -2.48 7.35
N ARG A 400 -16.99 -2.40 6.04
CA ARG A 400 -15.90 -2.18 5.08
C ARG A 400 -15.47 -0.72 5.01
N GLY A 401 -16.42 0.21 5.02
CA GLY A 401 -16.17 1.65 4.91
C GLY A 401 -15.48 2.25 6.13
N HIS A 402 -15.59 1.59 7.30
CA HIS A 402 -14.93 2.05 8.53
C HIS A 402 -13.46 1.63 8.61
N LEU A 403 -13.02 0.61 7.83
CA LEU A 403 -11.61 0.20 7.80
C LEU A 403 -10.63 1.36 7.49
N GLY A 404 -11.10 2.36 6.73
CA GLY A 404 -10.31 3.56 6.41
C GLY A 404 -10.43 4.71 7.42
N VAL A 405 -11.09 4.54 8.57
CA VAL A 405 -11.40 5.64 9.50
C VAL A 405 -10.16 6.42 9.94
N PHE A 406 -9.05 5.74 10.17
CA PHE A 406 -7.80 6.34 10.64
C PHE A 406 -6.82 6.69 9.52
N THR A 407 -7.03 6.17 8.32
CA THR A 407 -6.13 6.40 7.18
C THR A 407 -6.56 7.60 6.33
N GLN A 408 -7.87 7.83 6.19
CA GLN A 408 -8.45 8.88 5.35
C GLN A 408 -8.04 10.31 5.73
N PRO A 409 -8.03 10.73 7.01
CA PRO A 409 -7.61 12.08 7.38
C PRO A 409 -6.16 12.40 6.99
N LEU A 410 -5.30 11.40 6.96
CA LEU A 410 -3.88 11.52 6.63
C LEU A 410 -3.64 11.56 5.12
N SER A 411 -4.36 10.73 4.35
CA SER A 411 -4.37 10.77 2.89
C SER A 411 -4.88 12.09 2.36
N PHE A 412 -5.90 12.66 3.00
CA PHE A 412 -6.56 13.91 2.65
C PHE A 412 -5.58 15.07 2.41
N ILE A 413 -4.47 15.08 3.10
CA ILE A 413 -3.42 16.11 2.98
C ILE A 413 -2.07 15.57 2.53
N GLY A 414 -2.00 14.29 2.13
CA GLY A 414 -0.83 13.71 1.48
C GLY A 414 0.37 13.44 2.39
N LEU A 415 0.17 13.21 3.71
CA LEU A 415 1.26 12.90 4.65
C LEU A 415 1.91 11.55 4.35
N PRO A 416 3.24 11.41 4.50
CA PRO A 416 3.91 10.11 4.43
C PRO A 416 3.55 9.26 5.66
N VAL A 417 3.30 7.97 5.43
CA VAL A 417 2.91 7.03 6.48
C VAL A 417 3.46 5.64 6.21
N ILE A 418 4.09 5.01 7.20
CA ILE A 418 4.37 3.57 7.20
C ILE A 418 3.36 2.88 8.14
N SER A 419 2.66 1.86 7.64
CA SER A 419 1.94 0.92 8.49
C SER A 419 2.91 -0.19 8.90
N VAL A 420 3.15 -0.31 10.21
CA VAL A 420 3.99 -1.36 10.79
C VAL A 420 3.11 -2.45 11.41
N PRO A 421 3.37 -3.74 11.15
CA PRO A 421 2.53 -4.82 11.63
C PRO A 421 2.93 -5.31 13.01
N LEU A 422 1.93 -5.59 13.87
CA LEU A 422 2.08 -6.39 15.07
C LEU A 422 1.43 -7.76 14.81
N VAL A 423 2.24 -8.79 14.76
CA VAL A 423 1.81 -10.18 14.55
C VAL A 423 2.12 -10.97 15.81
N SER A 424 1.09 -11.52 16.43
CA SER A 424 1.20 -12.38 17.60
C SER A 424 0.76 -13.80 17.26
N ALA A 425 1.37 -14.80 17.89
CA ALA A 425 1.00 -16.19 17.67
C ALA A 425 -0.48 -16.43 18.02
N GLY A 426 -1.22 -17.07 17.12
CA GLY A 426 -2.63 -17.40 17.31
C GLY A 426 -3.61 -16.23 17.21
N ALA A 427 -3.14 -15.01 16.91
CA ALA A 427 -3.98 -13.83 16.72
C ALA A 427 -3.88 -13.27 15.29
N LEU A 428 -4.95 -12.59 14.86
CA LEU A 428 -4.91 -11.83 13.62
C LEU A 428 -4.05 -10.58 13.77
N PRO A 429 -3.36 -10.16 12.70
CA PRO A 429 -2.51 -8.97 12.73
C PRO A 429 -3.30 -7.68 12.99
N VAL A 430 -2.65 -6.73 13.64
CA VAL A 430 -3.06 -5.33 13.72
C VAL A 430 -1.91 -4.44 13.24
N GLY A 431 -2.23 -3.25 12.73
CA GLY A 431 -1.23 -2.30 12.25
C GLY A 431 -1.24 -1.00 13.03
N VAL A 432 -0.04 -0.43 13.19
CA VAL A 432 0.14 0.93 13.72
C VAL A 432 0.74 1.82 12.63
N GLN A 433 0.19 3.01 12.45
CA GLN A 433 0.71 4.03 11.53
C GLN A 433 1.80 4.84 12.22
N LEU A 434 2.95 4.94 11.57
CA LEU A 434 3.99 5.94 11.82
C LEU A 434 3.78 7.05 10.80
N ILE A 435 3.53 8.28 11.28
CA ILE A 435 3.11 9.42 10.45
C ILE A 435 4.12 10.54 10.64
N ALA A 436 4.60 11.16 9.56
CA ALA A 436 5.51 12.30 9.64
C ALA A 436 5.03 13.49 8.79
N ALA A 437 5.73 14.61 8.91
CA ALA A 437 5.55 15.76 8.02
C ALA A 437 5.87 15.38 6.57
N PRO A 438 5.31 16.10 5.57
CA PRO A 438 5.63 15.86 4.17
C PRO A 438 7.15 15.84 3.90
N PHE A 439 7.58 14.89 3.08
CA PHE A 439 8.98 14.66 2.66
C PHE A 439 9.94 14.17 3.76
N ASN A 440 9.41 13.71 4.91
CA ASN A 440 10.18 13.14 6.02
C ASN A 440 10.08 11.61 6.09
N GLU A 441 10.03 10.92 4.95
CA GLU A 441 9.99 9.46 4.90
C GLU A 441 11.17 8.81 5.62
N ALA A 442 12.35 9.41 5.55
CA ALA A 442 13.56 8.90 6.19
C ALA A 442 13.39 8.72 7.72
N VAL A 443 12.72 9.66 8.39
CA VAL A 443 12.44 9.57 9.83
C VAL A 443 11.51 8.39 10.14
N LEU A 444 10.51 8.14 9.29
CA LEU A 444 9.61 6.99 9.43
C LEU A 444 10.36 5.66 9.33
N PHE A 445 11.30 5.56 8.38
CA PHE A 445 12.12 4.37 8.21
C PHE A 445 13.05 4.13 9.42
N ARG A 446 13.64 5.18 10.01
CA ARG A 446 14.44 5.08 11.24
C ARG A 446 13.62 4.49 12.40
N VAL A 447 12.41 5.01 12.62
CA VAL A 447 11.51 4.52 13.68
C VAL A 447 11.04 3.09 13.41
N ALA A 448 10.66 2.78 12.16
CA ALA A 448 10.25 1.44 11.78
C ALA A 448 11.39 0.41 11.94
N ALA A 449 12.62 0.77 11.53
CA ALA A 449 13.80 -0.08 11.67
C ALA A 449 14.14 -0.35 13.15
N ARG A 450 14.03 0.65 14.00
CA ARG A 450 14.20 0.49 15.45
C ARG A 450 13.17 -0.50 16.04
N LEU A 451 11.89 -0.35 15.69
CA LEU A 451 10.83 -1.24 16.15
C LEU A 451 11.02 -2.68 15.64
N GLU A 452 11.49 -2.86 14.41
CA GLU A 452 11.80 -4.19 13.85
C GLU A 452 13.00 -4.82 14.55
N ALA A 453 14.07 -4.06 14.79
CA ALA A 453 15.27 -4.54 15.49
C ALA A 453 14.99 -4.93 16.94
N ASP A 454 14.12 -4.20 17.64
CA ASP A 454 13.69 -4.50 19.01
C ASP A 454 12.66 -5.66 19.06
N GLY A 455 12.24 -6.22 17.95
CA GLY A 455 11.24 -7.29 17.87
C GLY A 455 9.83 -6.87 18.30
N VAL A 456 9.54 -5.58 18.32
CA VAL A 456 8.21 -5.03 18.66
C VAL A 456 7.23 -5.23 17.51
N VAL A 457 7.73 -5.06 16.28
CA VAL A 457 7.00 -5.29 15.03
C VAL A 457 7.73 -6.32 14.15
N GLY A 458 6.99 -6.99 13.29
CA GLY A 458 7.58 -7.97 12.37
C GLY A 458 6.53 -8.59 11.46
N ALA A 459 6.96 -9.07 10.31
CA ALA A 459 6.09 -9.63 9.28
C ALA A 459 6.56 -11.05 8.89
N PRO A 460 6.39 -12.06 9.76
CA PRO A 460 6.70 -13.45 9.42
C PRO A 460 5.80 -13.91 8.26
N VAL A 461 6.28 -14.87 7.47
CA VAL A 461 5.47 -15.49 6.41
C VAL A 461 4.27 -16.21 7.05
N ALA A 462 3.08 -16.00 6.49
CA ALA A 462 1.89 -16.77 6.84
C ALA A 462 1.99 -18.16 6.18
N MET A 463 2.02 -19.19 7.00
CA MET A 463 2.10 -20.59 6.53
C MET A 463 0.73 -21.23 6.36
#